data_5815c7098971a873bf97d6c9105b1c7a
#
_entry.id   5815c7098971a873bf97d6c9105b1c7a
#
_cell.length_a   1.000
_cell.length_b   1.000
_cell.length_c   1.000
_cell.angle_alpha   90.00
_cell.angle_beta   90.00
_cell.angle_gamma   90.00
#
_symmetry.space_group_name_H-M   'P 1'
#
loop_
_entity.id
_entity.type
_entity.pdbx_description
1 polymer ?
#
loop_
_entity_poly.entity_id
_entity_poly.type
_entity_poly.pdbx_seq_one_letter_code
_entity_poly.pdbx_strand_id
1 'polypeptide(L)'
;MQSDVSIVACGSYDPAECRRAMEQVLAPLGGLDWVSPGMRIVIKVNLVSAMKPEEAATTHPELLCALIELLKARGASVVLGDSPGGLYNAAHLTHVYDAAGMRQCEAAGAALNMDFSQKTVENPNAAVARRFTYTAYLDSADAIIDFCKLKSHGMMGMTNAVKNFFGVIPGTMKPEYHYQYPKAEDFAGMLVDLAEYFAPRLCICDAVVGMEGNGPTQGTPRKIGALAASASAHKLDLACAAMLGMTAGDVPTLRAAVQRGLCPEKVEDLRITGDLSAFLVPDFQAPKAQGTVFFGQDGRLLGRLGNTAMRAFLTPKPLPQKKTCIGCAKC
;
A
#
# COMPACT_ATOMS: atom_id res chain seq x y z
N MET A 1 1.19 -26.09 11.18
CA MET A 1 0.28 -24.96 11.03
C MET A 1 1.05 -23.86 10.33
N GLN A 2 0.49 -23.23 9.32
CA GLN A 2 1.11 -22.17 8.53
C GLN A 2 1.23 -20.90 9.39
N SER A 3 2.31 -20.15 9.22
CA SER A 3 2.53 -18.87 9.93
C SER A 3 1.53 -17.80 9.48
N ASP A 4 1.17 -16.88 10.38
CA ASP A 4 0.40 -15.70 10.01
C ASP A 4 1.32 -14.64 9.36
N VAL A 5 2.53 -14.47 9.91
CA VAL A 5 3.56 -13.57 9.38
C VAL A 5 4.91 -14.26 9.43
N SER A 6 5.71 -14.05 8.41
CA SER A 6 7.12 -14.45 8.35
C SER A 6 8.01 -13.21 8.31
N ILE A 7 9.07 -13.17 9.10
CA ILE A 7 10.03 -12.06 9.17
C ILE A 7 11.44 -12.64 9.11
N VAL A 8 12.29 -12.09 8.25
CA VAL A 8 13.68 -12.51 8.08
C VAL A 8 14.62 -11.32 8.00
N ALA A 9 15.89 -11.55 8.31
CA ALA A 9 16.93 -10.55 8.13
C ALA A 9 17.20 -10.33 6.62
N CYS A 10 17.31 -9.05 6.26
CA CYS A 10 17.81 -8.58 4.98
C CYS A 10 18.54 -7.26 5.23
N GLY A 11 19.86 -7.31 5.41
CA GLY A 11 20.66 -6.19 5.90
C GLY A 11 21.04 -5.19 4.81
N SER A 12 20.90 -5.57 3.52
CA SER A 12 21.24 -4.74 2.37
C SER A 12 20.38 -5.11 1.17
N TYR A 13 20.52 -4.33 0.11
CA TYR A 13 19.94 -4.64 -1.20
C TYR A 13 20.94 -5.35 -2.13
N ASP A 14 21.89 -6.10 -1.56
CA ASP A 14 22.73 -7.00 -2.36
C ASP A 14 21.83 -8.06 -3.04
N PRO A 15 22.00 -8.32 -4.36
CA PRO A 15 21.11 -9.23 -5.09
C PRO A 15 21.05 -10.65 -4.50
N ALA A 16 22.20 -11.18 -4.05
CA ALA A 16 22.24 -12.53 -3.47
C ALA A 16 21.57 -12.56 -2.09
N GLU A 17 21.71 -11.49 -1.30
CA GLU A 17 21.03 -11.34 -0.02
C GLU A 17 19.51 -11.18 -0.21
N CYS A 18 19.07 -10.32 -1.14
CA CYS A 18 17.67 -10.16 -1.48
C CYS A 18 17.03 -11.49 -1.92
N ARG A 19 17.74 -12.27 -2.74
CA ARG A 19 17.26 -13.58 -3.21
C ARG A 19 17.08 -14.55 -2.05
N ARG A 20 18.09 -14.69 -1.19
CA ARG A 20 18.01 -15.56 0.00
C ARG A 20 16.89 -15.14 0.94
N ALA A 21 16.79 -13.83 1.25
CA ALA A 21 15.76 -13.31 2.13
C ALA A 21 14.36 -13.55 1.56
N MET A 22 14.18 -13.40 0.24
CA MET A 22 12.91 -13.66 -0.43
C MET A 22 12.51 -15.13 -0.31
N GLU A 23 13.40 -16.05 -0.58
CA GLU A 23 13.14 -17.50 -0.43
C GLU A 23 12.80 -17.87 1.02
N GLN A 24 13.55 -17.32 1.98
CA GLN A 24 13.36 -17.58 3.40
C GLN A 24 12.05 -17.01 3.95
N VAL A 25 11.66 -15.80 3.54
CA VAL A 25 10.43 -15.15 4.04
C VAL A 25 9.18 -15.84 3.49
N LEU A 26 9.24 -16.39 2.29
CA LEU A 26 8.12 -17.08 1.66
C LEU A 26 7.91 -18.51 2.19
N ALA A 27 8.98 -19.22 2.55
CA ALA A 27 8.93 -20.63 2.92
C ALA A 27 7.91 -20.95 4.04
N PRO A 28 7.85 -20.22 5.19
CA PRO A 28 6.89 -20.49 6.26
C PRO A 28 5.41 -20.24 5.88
N LEU A 29 5.19 -19.56 4.76
CA LEU A 29 3.86 -19.23 4.21
C LEU A 29 3.42 -20.20 3.09
N GLY A 30 4.19 -21.29 2.87
CA GLY A 30 3.95 -22.27 1.80
C GLY A 30 4.59 -21.88 0.46
N GLY A 31 5.53 -20.93 0.48
CA GLY A 31 6.29 -20.53 -0.71
C GLY A 31 5.42 -20.00 -1.84
N LEU A 32 5.84 -20.33 -3.04
CA LEU A 32 5.12 -20.04 -4.28
C LEU A 32 4.49 -21.31 -4.91
N ASP A 33 4.15 -22.33 -4.11
CA ASP A 33 3.60 -23.59 -4.61
C ASP A 33 2.21 -23.43 -5.24
N TRP A 34 1.53 -22.35 -4.92
CA TRP A 34 0.25 -21.96 -5.53
C TRP A 34 0.40 -21.36 -6.94
N VAL A 35 1.63 -21.03 -7.37
CA VAL A 35 1.89 -20.47 -8.70
C VAL A 35 2.01 -21.60 -9.70
N SER A 36 1.16 -21.61 -10.72
CA SER A 36 1.17 -22.55 -11.84
C SER A 36 1.71 -21.89 -13.11
N PRO A 37 2.32 -22.67 -14.03
CA PRO A 37 2.75 -22.15 -15.32
C PRO A 37 1.61 -21.51 -16.09
N GLY A 38 1.88 -20.35 -16.70
CA GLY A 38 0.91 -19.57 -17.45
C GLY A 38 0.11 -18.57 -16.61
N MET A 39 0.11 -18.67 -15.28
CA MET A 39 -0.55 -17.66 -14.44
C MET A 39 0.00 -16.26 -14.70
N ARG A 40 -0.89 -15.28 -14.71
CA ARG A 40 -0.56 -13.85 -14.75
C ARG A 40 -0.59 -13.28 -13.35
N ILE A 41 0.59 -13.00 -12.81
CA ILE A 41 0.76 -12.41 -11.48
C ILE A 41 0.95 -10.91 -11.63
N VAL A 42 0.11 -10.13 -10.95
CA VAL A 42 0.30 -8.68 -10.84
C VAL A 42 0.96 -8.37 -9.51
N ILE A 43 2.14 -7.74 -9.55
CA ILE A 43 2.80 -7.20 -8.37
C ILE A 43 2.37 -5.73 -8.24
N LYS A 44 1.56 -5.44 -7.20
CA LYS A 44 1.20 -4.08 -6.81
C LYS A 44 2.32 -3.53 -5.94
N VAL A 45 3.19 -2.72 -6.55
CA VAL A 45 4.31 -2.09 -5.87
C VAL A 45 3.92 -0.77 -5.20
N ASN A 46 4.83 -0.16 -4.47
CA ASN A 46 4.68 1.19 -3.93
C ASN A 46 5.63 2.14 -4.67
N LEU A 47 5.08 3.04 -5.50
CA LEU A 47 5.88 4.01 -6.27
C LEU A 47 5.68 5.46 -5.82
N VAL A 48 4.62 5.76 -5.13
CA VAL A 48 4.21 7.06 -4.57
C VAL A 48 4.45 8.29 -5.47
N SER A 49 5.67 8.51 -5.97
CA SER A 49 6.08 9.56 -6.91
C SER A 49 7.44 9.21 -7.53
N ALA A 50 7.97 10.07 -8.43
CA ALA A 50 9.29 9.89 -9.05
C ALA A 50 10.39 10.14 -8.02
N MET A 51 10.78 9.09 -7.30
CA MET A 51 11.79 9.10 -6.24
C MET A 51 12.79 7.97 -6.46
N LYS A 52 14.04 8.22 -6.08
CA LYS A 52 15.11 7.23 -6.19
C LYS A 52 14.99 6.16 -5.11
N PRO A 53 15.49 4.93 -5.34
CA PRO A 53 15.46 3.85 -4.34
C PRO A 53 16.09 4.23 -3.00
N GLU A 54 17.19 5.02 -3.03
CA GLU A 54 17.94 5.44 -1.83
C GLU A 54 17.13 6.38 -0.92
N GLU A 55 16.09 7.02 -1.45
CA GLU A 55 15.18 7.88 -0.66
C GLU A 55 14.20 7.07 0.18
N ALA A 56 14.19 5.73 0.05
CA ALA A 56 13.36 4.80 0.80
C ALA A 56 11.84 5.08 0.73
N ALA A 57 11.40 5.75 -0.33
CA ALA A 57 9.99 6.08 -0.56
C ALA A 57 9.25 5.03 -1.39
N THR A 58 9.98 4.26 -2.20
CA THR A 58 9.45 3.25 -3.14
C THR A 58 9.89 1.84 -2.74
N THR A 59 9.17 0.82 -3.17
CA THR A 59 9.63 -0.58 -3.06
C THR A 59 10.95 -0.70 -3.81
N HIS A 60 11.96 -1.28 -3.18
CA HIS A 60 13.30 -1.35 -3.79
C HIS A 60 13.34 -2.37 -4.94
N PRO A 61 13.88 -1.99 -6.11
CA PRO A 61 13.85 -2.83 -7.30
C PRO A 61 14.61 -4.15 -7.16
N GLU A 62 15.67 -4.24 -6.36
CA GLU A 62 16.40 -5.50 -6.14
C GLU A 62 15.53 -6.57 -5.48
N LEU A 63 14.71 -6.21 -4.49
CA LEU A 63 13.75 -7.15 -3.89
C LEU A 63 12.67 -7.58 -4.89
N LEU A 64 12.25 -6.66 -5.76
CA LEU A 64 11.31 -6.98 -6.83
C LEU A 64 11.92 -7.95 -7.84
N CYS A 65 13.18 -7.73 -8.26
CA CYS A 65 13.89 -8.64 -9.14
C CYS A 65 13.98 -10.06 -8.55
N ALA A 66 14.34 -10.17 -7.26
CA ALA A 66 14.38 -11.45 -6.57
C ALA A 66 13.03 -12.20 -6.61
N LEU A 67 11.92 -11.50 -6.38
CA LEU A 67 10.58 -12.08 -6.46
C LEU A 67 10.20 -12.45 -7.91
N ILE A 68 10.48 -11.56 -8.87
CA ILE A 68 10.17 -11.77 -10.29
C ILE A 68 10.87 -13.03 -10.81
N GLU A 69 12.14 -13.21 -10.51
CA GLU A 69 12.89 -14.40 -10.91
C GLU A 69 12.29 -15.69 -10.35
N LEU A 70 11.86 -15.68 -9.08
CA LEU A 70 11.18 -16.83 -8.46
C LEU A 70 9.85 -17.15 -9.14
N LEU A 71 9.05 -16.13 -9.48
CA LEU A 71 7.79 -16.30 -10.19
C LEU A 71 8.00 -16.77 -11.63
N LYS A 72 9.00 -16.22 -12.32
CA LYS A 72 9.39 -16.66 -13.68
C LYS A 72 9.87 -18.11 -13.71
N ALA A 73 10.63 -18.55 -12.71
CA ALA A 73 11.06 -19.94 -12.57
C ALA A 73 9.88 -20.91 -12.41
N ARG A 74 8.71 -20.44 -11.93
CA ARG A 74 7.45 -21.20 -11.86
C ARG A 74 6.63 -21.11 -13.17
N GLY A 75 7.12 -20.40 -14.20
CA GLY A 75 6.44 -20.24 -15.47
C GLY A 75 5.34 -19.17 -15.47
N ALA A 76 5.27 -18.29 -14.48
CA ALA A 76 4.32 -17.19 -14.44
C ALA A 76 4.72 -16.06 -15.40
N SER A 77 3.73 -15.33 -15.91
CA SER A 77 3.91 -13.99 -16.47
C SER A 77 3.73 -12.95 -15.35
N VAL A 78 4.60 -11.95 -15.32
CA VAL A 78 4.60 -10.97 -14.23
C VAL A 78 4.37 -9.57 -14.79
N VAL A 79 3.40 -8.86 -14.21
CA VAL A 79 3.16 -7.43 -14.47
C VAL A 79 3.38 -6.67 -13.18
N LEU A 80 4.13 -5.57 -13.26
CA LEU A 80 4.43 -4.69 -12.14
C LEU A 80 3.74 -3.36 -12.36
N GLY A 81 2.99 -2.87 -11.36
CA GLY A 81 2.25 -1.62 -11.51
C GLY A 81 1.87 -0.94 -10.21
N ASP A 82 1.64 0.36 -10.35
CA ASP A 82 1.07 1.25 -9.34
C ASP A 82 0.39 2.42 -10.05
N SER A 83 -0.42 3.17 -9.32
CA SER A 83 -0.85 4.50 -9.71
C SER A 83 -0.30 5.52 -8.71
N PRO A 84 0.87 6.12 -8.99
CA PRO A 84 1.46 7.16 -8.14
C PRO A 84 0.59 8.42 -8.10
N GLY A 85 0.91 9.36 -7.23
CA GLY A 85 0.28 10.69 -7.22
C GLY A 85 0.55 11.45 -8.52
N GLY A 86 -0.43 12.25 -8.97
CA GLY A 86 -0.32 13.05 -10.19
C GLY A 86 -1.05 12.46 -11.39
N LEU A 87 -0.56 12.75 -12.61
CA LEU A 87 -1.21 12.29 -13.84
C LEU A 87 -1.08 10.77 -14.02
N TYR A 88 -2.17 10.11 -14.35
CA TYR A 88 -2.15 8.69 -14.67
C TYR A 88 -2.11 8.50 -16.20
N ASN A 89 -0.92 8.65 -16.76
CA ASN A 89 -0.63 8.53 -18.20
C ASN A 89 0.79 8.01 -18.45
N ALA A 90 1.08 7.69 -19.72
CA ALA A 90 2.35 7.09 -20.13
C ALA A 90 3.57 7.94 -19.75
N ALA A 91 3.54 9.24 -20.02
CA ALA A 91 4.68 10.11 -19.78
C ALA A 91 5.04 10.19 -18.28
N HIS A 92 4.04 10.40 -17.42
CA HIS A 92 4.25 10.47 -15.98
C HIS A 92 4.71 9.14 -15.40
N LEU A 93 4.06 8.05 -15.79
CA LEU A 93 4.37 6.72 -15.24
C LEU A 93 5.76 6.25 -15.69
N THR A 94 6.16 6.51 -16.96
CA THR A 94 7.51 6.25 -17.44
C THR A 94 8.55 7.01 -16.60
N HIS A 95 8.34 8.30 -16.34
CA HIS A 95 9.23 9.09 -15.50
C HIS A 95 9.34 8.52 -14.08
N VAL A 96 8.24 8.05 -13.48
CA VAL A 96 8.25 7.42 -12.16
C VAL A 96 9.00 6.09 -12.18
N TYR A 97 8.79 5.24 -13.19
CA TYR A 97 9.51 3.98 -13.34
C TYR A 97 11.02 4.20 -13.51
N ASP A 98 11.41 5.16 -14.31
CA ASP A 98 12.82 5.48 -14.53
C ASP A 98 13.49 6.00 -13.26
N ALA A 99 12.84 6.92 -12.54
CA ALA A 99 13.35 7.46 -11.28
C ALA A 99 13.48 6.39 -10.18
N ALA A 100 12.50 5.49 -10.08
CA ALA A 100 12.47 4.44 -9.06
C ALA A 100 13.28 3.18 -9.44
N GLY A 101 13.99 3.18 -10.56
CA GLY A 101 14.85 2.07 -11.00
C GLY A 101 14.09 0.83 -11.50
N MET A 102 12.80 0.97 -11.84
CA MET A 102 11.96 -0.19 -12.20
C MET A 102 12.36 -0.85 -13.52
N ARG A 103 13.21 -0.20 -14.35
CA ARG A 103 13.71 -0.79 -15.61
C ARG A 103 14.48 -2.09 -15.39
N GLN A 104 15.16 -2.24 -14.26
CA GLN A 104 15.83 -3.51 -13.97
C GLN A 104 14.83 -4.66 -13.75
N CYS A 105 13.59 -4.38 -13.33
CA CYS A 105 12.54 -5.38 -13.23
C CYS A 105 12.10 -5.91 -14.62
N GLU A 106 12.20 -5.09 -15.67
CA GLU A 106 11.98 -5.56 -17.06
C GLU A 106 13.08 -6.53 -17.47
N ALA A 107 14.33 -6.25 -17.12
CA ALA A 107 15.45 -7.14 -17.38
C ALA A 107 15.30 -8.48 -16.63
N ALA A 108 14.71 -8.48 -15.42
CA ALA A 108 14.36 -9.68 -14.67
C ALA A 108 13.13 -10.44 -15.25
N GLY A 109 12.45 -9.89 -16.25
CA GLY A 109 11.38 -10.53 -17.00
C GLY A 109 9.95 -10.15 -16.61
N ALA A 110 9.74 -9.04 -15.90
CA ALA A 110 8.42 -8.46 -15.68
C ALA A 110 8.06 -7.48 -16.80
N ALA A 111 6.76 -7.29 -17.05
CA ALA A 111 6.26 -6.16 -17.82
C ALA A 111 5.88 -5.03 -16.86
N LEU A 112 6.31 -3.81 -17.14
CA LEU A 112 5.81 -2.62 -16.43
C LEU A 112 4.42 -2.26 -16.98
N ASN A 113 3.48 -1.99 -16.08
CA ASN A 113 2.12 -1.63 -16.48
C ASN A 113 2.08 -0.32 -17.27
N MET A 114 1.48 -0.37 -18.45
CA MET A 114 1.21 0.79 -19.31
C MET A 114 -0.26 0.84 -19.75
N ASP A 115 -1.14 0.12 -19.04
CA ASP A 115 -2.59 0.22 -19.22
C ASP A 115 -3.14 1.29 -18.26
N PHE A 116 -3.71 2.34 -18.84
CA PHE A 116 -4.28 3.49 -18.11
C PHE A 116 -5.80 3.42 -18.04
N SER A 117 -6.39 2.33 -18.44
CA SER A 117 -7.84 2.12 -18.34
C SER A 117 -8.28 2.11 -16.87
N GLN A 118 -9.50 2.54 -16.64
CA GLN A 118 -10.09 2.71 -15.32
C GLN A 118 -11.46 2.04 -15.31
N LYS A 119 -11.82 1.50 -14.16
CA LYS A 119 -13.10 0.84 -13.94
C LYS A 119 -13.72 1.33 -12.64
N THR A 120 -15.01 1.62 -12.67
CA THR A 120 -15.79 1.94 -11.48
C THR A 120 -16.61 0.71 -11.10
N VAL A 121 -16.59 0.37 -9.81
CA VAL A 121 -17.32 -0.78 -9.26
C VAL A 121 -18.16 -0.38 -8.06
N GLU A 122 -19.23 -1.14 -7.87
CA GLU A 122 -19.97 -1.19 -6.60
C GLU A 122 -19.37 -2.32 -5.75
N ASN A 123 -19.10 -2.01 -4.47
CA ASN A 123 -18.64 -2.99 -3.49
C ASN A 123 -19.69 -3.13 -2.38
N PRO A 124 -20.63 -4.05 -2.51
CA PRO A 124 -21.73 -4.22 -1.54
C PRO A 124 -21.24 -4.65 -0.16
N ASN A 125 -20.05 -5.25 -0.07
CA ASN A 125 -19.46 -5.73 1.17
C ASN A 125 -18.66 -4.65 1.91
N ALA A 126 -18.45 -3.48 1.29
CA ALA A 126 -17.70 -2.39 1.90
C ALA A 126 -18.44 -1.78 3.09
N ALA A 127 -17.69 -1.45 4.13
CA ALA A 127 -18.21 -0.69 5.26
C ALA A 127 -18.30 0.83 4.94
N VAL A 128 -17.36 1.34 4.14
CA VAL A 128 -17.19 2.77 3.83
C VAL A 128 -17.22 3.03 2.33
N ALA A 129 -16.31 2.42 1.56
CA ALA A 129 -16.13 2.66 0.12
C ALA A 129 -17.01 1.73 -0.73
N ARG A 130 -18.33 1.96 -0.72
CA ARG A 130 -19.31 1.15 -1.48
C ARG A 130 -19.22 1.30 -2.99
N ARG A 131 -18.57 2.34 -3.45
CA ARG A 131 -18.30 2.60 -4.86
C ARG A 131 -16.95 3.26 -4.98
N PHE A 132 -16.11 2.77 -5.92
CA PHE A 132 -14.81 3.38 -6.19
C PHE A 132 -14.36 3.12 -7.62
N THR A 133 -13.43 3.95 -8.10
CA THR A 133 -12.77 3.79 -9.40
C THR A 133 -11.34 3.35 -9.19
N TYR A 134 -10.90 2.36 -9.95
CA TYR A 134 -9.55 1.80 -9.87
C TYR A 134 -8.91 1.59 -11.24
N THR A 135 -7.63 1.35 -11.25
CA THR A 135 -6.82 1.07 -12.44
C THR A 135 -7.05 -0.35 -12.92
N ALA A 136 -7.62 -0.52 -14.12
CA ALA A 136 -8.20 -1.78 -14.57
C ALA A 136 -7.18 -2.87 -14.93
N TYR A 137 -5.88 -2.56 -15.02
CA TYR A 137 -4.85 -3.58 -15.27
C TYR A 137 -4.85 -4.71 -14.24
N LEU A 138 -5.37 -4.45 -13.04
CA LEU A 138 -5.52 -5.43 -11.96
C LEU A 138 -6.51 -6.55 -12.31
N ASP A 139 -7.50 -6.28 -13.17
CA ASP A 139 -8.50 -7.28 -13.57
C ASP A 139 -7.90 -8.43 -14.39
N SER A 140 -6.72 -8.23 -14.96
CA SER A 140 -6.02 -9.25 -15.75
C SER A 140 -5.22 -10.25 -14.90
N ALA A 141 -5.20 -10.08 -13.57
CA ALA A 141 -4.42 -10.91 -12.66
C ALA A 141 -5.15 -12.20 -12.30
N ASP A 142 -4.47 -13.34 -12.40
CA ASP A 142 -4.90 -14.57 -11.73
C ASP A 142 -4.64 -14.50 -10.22
N ALA A 143 -3.60 -13.74 -9.82
CA ALA A 143 -3.35 -13.40 -8.43
C ALA A 143 -2.60 -12.05 -8.32
N ILE A 144 -2.87 -11.34 -7.22
CA ILE A 144 -2.21 -10.08 -6.87
C ILE A 144 -1.23 -10.35 -5.73
N ILE A 145 0.00 -9.86 -5.87
CA ILE A 145 0.97 -9.75 -4.79
C ILE A 145 1.10 -8.27 -4.45
N ASP A 146 0.84 -7.91 -3.19
CA ASP A 146 1.09 -6.58 -2.66
C ASP A 146 2.53 -6.47 -2.17
N PHE A 147 3.35 -5.64 -2.79
CA PHE A 147 4.73 -5.42 -2.37
C PHE A 147 4.90 -3.98 -1.89
N CYS A 148 4.66 -3.77 -0.62
CA CYS A 148 4.67 -2.46 0.01
C CYS A 148 6.05 -2.03 0.50
N LYS A 149 6.13 -0.79 0.98
CA LYS A 149 7.31 -0.16 1.60
C LYS A 149 6.95 0.36 2.98
N LEU A 150 7.73 -0.01 3.99
CA LEU A 150 7.47 0.44 5.37
C LEU A 150 7.88 1.91 5.55
N LYS A 151 6.91 2.77 5.88
CA LYS A 151 7.14 4.22 6.03
C LYS A 151 6.23 4.83 7.09
N SER A 152 6.69 5.92 7.69
CA SER A 152 5.84 6.85 8.42
C SER A 152 4.82 7.55 7.51
N HIS A 153 3.73 8.04 8.08
CA HIS A 153 2.70 8.76 7.33
C HIS A 153 1.92 9.72 8.24
N GLY A 154 1.85 11.00 7.87
CA GLY A 154 1.23 12.04 8.69
C GLY A 154 -0.24 11.80 9.08
N MET A 155 -1.06 11.21 8.19
CA MET A 155 -2.48 10.94 8.46
C MET A 155 -2.71 9.56 9.09
N MET A 156 -1.96 8.55 8.66
CA MET A 156 -2.18 7.14 9.03
C MET A 156 -1.16 6.62 10.05
N GLY A 157 -0.26 7.46 10.57
CA GLY A 157 0.86 7.03 11.41
C GLY A 157 1.90 6.24 10.61
N MET A 158 1.46 5.18 9.97
CA MET A 158 2.27 4.27 9.14
C MET A 158 1.61 4.04 7.77
N THR A 159 2.42 3.78 6.75
CA THR A 159 2.01 3.19 5.49
C THR A 159 2.74 1.88 5.27
N ASN A 160 1.98 0.83 4.96
CA ASN A 160 2.48 -0.50 4.64
C ASN A 160 1.47 -1.18 3.70
N ALA A 161 1.13 -2.46 3.87
CA ALA A 161 0.32 -3.25 2.94
C ALA A 161 -1.09 -2.67 2.70
N VAL A 162 -1.88 -2.45 3.75
CA VAL A 162 -3.26 -1.94 3.59
C VAL A 162 -3.27 -0.59 2.88
N LYS A 163 -2.40 0.33 3.28
CA LYS A 163 -2.36 1.66 2.66
C LYS A 163 -1.77 1.63 1.25
N ASN A 164 -0.99 0.62 0.88
CA ASN A 164 -0.47 0.48 -0.47
C ASN A 164 -1.60 0.34 -1.50
N PHE A 165 -2.77 -0.21 -1.12
CA PHE A 165 -3.95 -0.27 -1.98
C PHE A 165 -4.55 1.09 -2.34
N PHE A 166 -4.17 2.19 -1.68
CA PHE A 166 -4.52 3.51 -2.21
C PHE A 166 -3.89 3.78 -3.59
N GLY A 167 -2.85 3.06 -3.95
CA GLY A 167 -2.23 3.07 -5.27
C GLY A 167 -3.06 2.42 -6.37
N VAL A 168 -4.19 1.76 -6.07
CA VAL A 168 -5.12 1.28 -7.11
C VAL A 168 -6.04 2.40 -7.61
N ILE A 169 -6.23 3.46 -6.81
CA ILE A 169 -6.99 4.65 -7.22
C ILE A 169 -6.15 5.45 -8.22
N PRO A 170 -6.70 5.84 -9.39
CA PRO A 170 -5.98 6.67 -10.34
C PRO A 170 -5.42 7.94 -9.70
N GLY A 171 -4.16 8.27 -10.00
CA GLY A 171 -3.43 9.34 -9.31
C GLY A 171 -4.15 10.68 -9.30
N THR A 172 -4.83 11.03 -10.39
CA THR A 172 -5.62 12.26 -10.53
C THR A 172 -6.85 12.30 -9.61
N MET A 173 -7.37 11.15 -9.18
CA MET A 173 -8.55 11.06 -8.32
C MET A 173 -8.19 11.05 -6.82
N LYS A 174 -6.93 10.82 -6.45
CA LYS A 174 -6.54 10.74 -5.03
C LYS A 174 -6.91 11.97 -4.18
N PRO A 175 -6.76 13.21 -4.68
CA PRO A 175 -7.23 14.38 -3.93
C PRO A 175 -8.73 14.33 -3.62
N GLU A 176 -9.55 13.88 -4.57
CA GLU A 176 -11.01 13.73 -4.38
C GLU A 176 -11.33 12.78 -3.22
N TYR A 177 -10.65 11.62 -3.15
CA TYR A 177 -10.83 10.65 -2.06
C TYR A 177 -10.42 11.23 -0.69
N HIS A 178 -9.38 12.05 -0.63
CA HIS A 178 -9.02 12.75 0.61
C HIS A 178 -10.08 13.76 1.04
N TYR A 179 -10.79 14.39 0.10
CA TYR A 179 -11.91 15.28 0.42
C TYR A 179 -13.19 14.54 0.75
N GLN A 180 -13.43 13.42 0.10
CA GLN A 180 -14.59 12.55 0.36
C GLN A 180 -14.51 11.91 1.75
N TYR A 181 -13.32 11.51 2.18
CA TYR A 181 -13.04 10.88 3.48
C TYR A 181 -12.10 11.75 4.33
N PRO A 182 -12.56 12.92 4.84
CA PRO A 182 -11.68 13.87 5.51
C PRO A 182 -11.25 13.44 6.91
N LYS A 183 -11.97 12.53 7.55
CA LYS A 183 -11.61 11.97 8.87
C LYS A 183 -10.67 10.78 8.68
N ALA A 184 -9.68 10.66 9.56
CA ALA A 184 -8.72 9.57 9.50
C ALA A 184 -9.40 8.20 9.58
N GLU A 185 -10.45 8.06 10.38
CA GLU A 185 -11.20 6.82 10.56
C GLU A 185 -11.94 6.41 9.28
N ASP A 186 -12.62 7.38 8.61
CA ASP A 186 -13.35 7.10 7.37
C ASP A 186 -12.37 6.76 6.23
N PHE A 187 -11.25 7.50 6.15
CA PHE A 187 -10.21 7.22 5.17
C PHE A 187 -9.54 5.86 5.41
N ALA A 188 -9.27 5.51 6.67
CA ALA A 188 -8.77 4.20 7.05
C ALA A 188 -9.76 3.09 6.70
N GLY A 189 -11.05 3.30 6.97
CA GLY A 189 -12.11 2.39 6.59
C GLY A 189 -12.18 2.14 5.09
N MET A 190 -12.05 3.18 4.27
CA MET A 190 -11.97 3.08 2.82
C MET A 190 -10.75 2.28 2.37
N LEU A 191 -9.57 2.51 2.98
CA LEU A 191 -8.35 1.76 2.66
C LEU A 191 -8.49 0.26 2.97
N VAL A 192 -9.11 -0.08 4.09
CA VAL A 192 -9.41 -1.48 4.46
C VAL A 192 -10.37 -2.09 3.43
N ASP A 193 -11.42 -1.35 3.00
CA ASP A 193 -12.35 -1.85 1.98
C ASP A 193 -11.64 -2.12 0.63
N LEU A 194 -10.66 -1.28 0.23
CA LEU A 194 -9.86 -1.52 -0.96
C LEU A 194 -8.99 -2.78 -0.82
N ALA A 195 -8.30 -2.95 0.31
CA ALA A 195 -7.47 -4.12 0.55
C ALA A 195 -8.28 -5.42 0.53
N GLU A 196 -9.47 -5.42 1.15
CA GLU A 196 -10.37 -6.57 1.16
C GLU A 196 -10.97 -6.86 -0.23
N TYR A 197 -11.28 -5.83 -1.01
CA TYR A 197 -11.81 -6.00 -2.37
C TYR A 197 -10.80 -6.68 -3.31
N PHE A 198 -9.54 -6.25 -3.29
CA PHE A 198 -8.49 -6.82 -4.13
C PHE A 198 -7.92 -8.12 -3.59
N ALA A 199 -8.07 -8.37 -2.28
CA ALA A 199 -7.72 -9.61 -1.60
C ALA A 199 -6.39 -10.22 -2.08
N PRO A 200 -5.25 -9.54 -1.85
CA PRO A 200 -3.96 -10.01 -2.36
C PRO A 200 -3.66 -11.42 -1.85
N ARG A 201 -3.15 -12.28 -2.73
CA ARG A 201 -2.74 -13.64 -2.36
C ARG A 201 -1.56 -13.67 -1.40
N LEU A 202 -0.72 -12.63 -1.49
CA LEU A 202 0.50 -12.47 -0.71
C LEU A 202 0.79 -10.98 -0.55
N CYS A 203 1.20 -10.58 0.64
CA CYS A 203 1.71 -9.26 0.95
C CYS A 203 3.16 -9.38 1.40
N ILE A 204 4.05 -8.57 0.84
CA ILE A 204 5.47 -8.51 1.19
C ILE A 204 5.81 -7.07 1.56
N CYS A 205 6.51 -6.89 2.66
CA CYS A 205 6.95 -5.57 3.13
C CYS A 205 8.47 -5.44 3.00
N ASP A 206 8.89 -4.48 2.18
CA ASP A 206 10.26 -4.00 2.18
C ASP A 206 10.49 -3.11 3.42
N ALA A 207 11.08 -3.70 4.44
CA ALA A 207 11.55 -3.06 5.66
C ALA A 207 13.08 -3.13 5.79
N VAL A 208 13.82 -3.30 4.70
CA VAL A 208 15.30 -3.25 4.72
C VAL A 208 15.75 -1.84 5.11
N VAL A 209 15.29 -0.85 4.36
CA VAL A 209 15.42 0.57 4.74
C VAL A 209 14.02 1.19 4.67
N GLY A 210 13.43 1.50 5.81
CA GLY A 210 12.15 2.21 5.89
C GLY A 210 12.35 3.73 5.78
N MET A 211 11.23 4.49 5.84
CA MET A 211 11.27 5.95 5.91
C MET A 211 10.62 6.42 7.21
N GLU A 212 11.31 7.21 8.00
CA GLU A 212 10.80 7.84 9.22
C GLU A 212 10.62 9.37 9.06
N GLY A 213 10.00 10.03 10.03
CA GLY A 213 9.79 11.48 10.03
C GLY A 213 8.61 11.89 9.14
N ASN A 214 8.80 12.88 8.27
CA ASN A 214 7.74 13.48 7.46
C ASN A 214 7.40 12.64 6.21
N GLY A 215 7.12 11.34 6.40
CA GLY A 215 6.67 10.47 5.30
C GLY A 215 5.27 10.81 4.79
N PRO A 216 4.92 10.33 3.58
CA PRO A 216 5.52 9.20 2.87
C PRO A 216 6.61 9.58 1.85
N THR A 217 6.96 10.85 1.67
CA THR A 217 7.88 11.32 0.61
C THR A 217 8.96 12.29 1.08
N GLN A 218 8.82 12.89 2.25
CA GLN A 218 9.73 13.91 2.78
C GLN A 218 10.38 13.47 4.11
N GLY A 219 10.38 12.17 4.37
CA GLY A 219 11.03 11.60 5.53
C GLY A 219 12.51 11.31 5.30
N THR A 220 13.11 10.64 6.26
CA THR A 220 14.52 10.24 6.25
C THR A 220 14.61 8.71 6.15
N PRO A 221 15.49 8.14 5.31
CA PRO A 221 15.75 6.71 5.30
C PRO A 221 16.20 6.20 6.67
N ARG A 222 15.60 5.11 7.12
CA ARG A 222 15.91 4.44 8.39
C ARG A 222 16.19 2.96 8.14
N LYS A 223 17.39 2.51 8.46
CA LYS A 223 17.73 1.09 8.36
C LYS A 223 16.98 0.31 9.43
N ILE A 224 16.24 -0.73 9.00
CA ILE A 224 15.54 -1.70 9.86
C ILE A 224 16.14 -3.09 9.66
N GLY A 225 16.45 -3.46 8.41
CA GLY A 225 17.14 -4.69 8.06
C GLY A 225 16.23 -5.91 7.98
N ALA A 226 14.93 -5.74 7.75
CA ALA A 226 13.95 -6.81 7.70
C ALA A 226 13.26 -6.90 6.34
N LEU A 227 12.90 -8.13 5.95
CA LEU A 227 11.88 -8.44 4.95
C LEU A 227 10.78 -9.22 5.66
N ALA A 228 9.52 -8.80 5.49
CA ALA A 228 8.38 -9.47 6.12
C ALA A 228 7.32 -9.83 5.07
N ALA A 229 6.58 -10.93 5.32
CA ALA A 229 5.52 -11.36 4.44
C ALA A 229 4.35 -12.01 5.20
N SER A 230 3.16 -11.95 4.61
CA SER A 230 1.93 -12.55 5.13
C SER A 230 0.93 -12.80 4.00
N ALA A 231 0.02 -13.74 4.19
CA ALA A 231 -1.17 -13.86 3.35
C ALA A 231 -2.26 -12.82 3.69
N SER A 232 -2.08 -12.04 4.76
CA SER A 232 -3.01 -10.99 5.20
C SER A 232 -2.31 -9.65 5.31
N ALA A 233 -2.80 -8.64 4.58
CA ALA A 233 -2.30 -7.28 4.66
C ALA A 233 -2.40 -6.71 6.07
N HIS A 234 -3.48 -7.01 6.79
CA HIS A 234 -3.72 -6.50 8.14
C HIS A 234 -2.77 -7.11 9.18
N LYS A 235 -2.52 -8.42 9.09
CA LYS A 235 -1.59 -9.10 10.00
C LYS A 235 -0.15 -8.67 9.72
N LEU A 236 0.21 -8.45 8.45
CA LEU A 236 1.50 -7.89 8.08
C LEU A 236 1.68 -6.49 8.65
N ASP A 237 0.67 -5.62 8.52
CA ASP A 237 0.69 -4.27 9.05
C ASP A 237 0.84 -4.27 10.59
N LEU A 238 0.16 -5.20 11.31
CA LEU A 238 0.27 -5.30 12.76
C LEU A 238 1.70 -5.70 13.21
N ALA A 239 2.29 -6.69 12.56
CA ALA A 239 3.68 -7.08 12.84
C ALA A 239 4.67 -5.95 12.53
N CYS A 240 4.50 -5.27 11.39
CA CYS A 240 5.35 -4.14 11.01
C CYS A 240 5.17 -2.93 11.95
N ALA A 241 3.96 -2.64 12.42
CA ALA A 241 3.72 -1.60 13.43
C ALA A 241 4.45 -1.90 14.72
N ALA A 242 4.41 -3.15 15.19
CA ALA A 242 5.14 -3.57 16.39
C ALA A 242 6.67 -3.42 16.25
N MET A 243 7.26 -3.67 15.07
CA MET A 243 8.68 -3.38 14.81
C MET A 243 9.02 -1.90 15.02
N LEU A 244 8.08 -1.00 14.74
CA LEU A 244 8.24 0.44 14.92
C LEU A 244 7.86 0.96 16.32
N GLY A 245 7.56 0.05 17.27
CA GLY A 245 7.10 0.41 18.62
C GLY A 245 5.67 0.97 18.65
N MET A 246 4.88 0.71 17.60
CA MET A 246 3.49 1.15 17.49
C MET A 246 2.52 0.00 17.81
N THR A 247 1.36 0.36 18.36
CA THR A 247 0.25 -0.55 18.63
C THR A 247 -0.81 -0.45 17.53
N ALA A 248 -1.77 -1.38 17.51
CA ALA A 248 -2.93 -1.27 16.63
C ALA A 248 -3.72 0.04 16.87
N GLY A 249 -3.69 0.56 18.10
CA GLY A 249 -4.31 1.84 18.48
C GLY A 249 -3.67 3.07 17.83
N ASP A 250 -2.40 3.01 17.45
CA ASP A 250 -1.68 4.14 16.86
C ASP A 250 -1.90 4.27 15.35
N VAL A 251 -2.36 3.20 14.69
CA VAL A 251 -2.51 3.12 13.24
C VAL A 251 -4.00 3.02 12.86
N PRO A 252 -4.59 4.07 12.26
CA PRO A 252 -6.03 4.08 11.93
C PRO A 252 -6.51 2.89 11.10
N THR A 253 -5.71 2.40 10.15
CA THR A 253 -6.06 1.22 9.34
C THR A 253 -6.08 -0.07 10.18
N LEU A 254 -5.19 -0.19 11.16
CA LEU A 254 -5.21 -1.33 12.09
C LEU A 254 -6.40 -1.25 13.04
N ARG A 255 -6.73 -0.06 13.59
CA ARG A 255 -7.96 0.10 14.38
C ARG A 255 -9.20 -0.36 13.62
N ALA A 256 -9.32 0.07 12.35
CA ALA A 256 -10.44 -0.33 11.51
C ALA A 256 -10.44 -1.85 11.25
N ALA A 257 -9.27 -2.46 11.02
CA ALA A 257 -9.14 -3.90 10.80
C ALA A 257 -9.49 -4.71 12.05
N VAL A 258 -9.03 -4.31 13.24
CA VAL A 258 -9.37 -4.96 14.52
C VAL A 258 -10.87 -4.88 14.79
N GLN A 259 -11.49 -3.71 14.62
CA GLN A 259 -12.94 -3.53 14.78
C GLN A 259 -13.77 -4.42 13.86
N ARG A 260 -13.21 -4.79 12.70
CA ARG A 260 -13.85 -5.69 11.72
C ARG A 260 -13.47 -7.17 11.90
N GLY A 261 -12.63 -7.51 12.89
CA GLY A 261 -12.17 -8.88 13.11
C GLY A 261 -11.21 -9.41 12.04
N LEU A 262 -10.55 -8.54 11.26
CA LEU A 262 -9.62 -8.90 10.19
C LEU A 262 -8.21 -9.22 10.69
N CYS A 263 -7.83 -8.70 11.87
CA CYS A 263 -6.62 -9.07 12.58
C CYS A 263 -6.82 -8.97 14.10
N PRO A 264 -5.99 -9.63 14.92
CA PRO A 264 -6.00 -9.44 16.36
C PRO A 264 -5.55 -8.03 16.73
N GLU A 265 -5.86 -7.60 17.96
CA GLU A 265 -5.43 -6.31 18.49
C GLU A 265 -3.95 -6.31 18.88
N LYS A 266 -3.46 -7.46 19.35
CA LYS A 266 -2.08 -7.60 19.86
C LYS A 266 -1.23 -8.45 18.92
N VAL A 267 0.03 -8.05 18.78
CA VAL A 267 0.99 -8.76 17.93
C VAL A 267 1.34 -10.15 18.49
N GLU A 268 1.25 -10.33 19.82
CA GLU A 268 1.49 -11.58 20.50
C GLU A 268 0.47 -12.68 20.15
N ASP A 269 -0.69 -12.29 19.63
CA ASP A 269 -1.72 -13.23 19.16
C ASP A 269 -1.46 -13.72 17.72
N LEU A 270 -0.43 -13.21 17.05
CA LEU A 270 0.02 -13.67 15.73
C LEU A 270 1.02 -14.83 15.86
N ARG A 271 0.90 -15.80 14.97
CA ARG A 271 1.92 -16.85 14.78
C ARG A 271 3.00 -16.30 13.85
N ILE A 272 4.07 -15.79 14.41
CA ILE A 272 5.19 -15.21 13.67
C ILE A 272 6.30 -16.25 13.55
N THR A 273 6.79 -16.49 12.33
CA THR A 273 8.05 -17.17 12.09
C THR A 273 9.17 -16.15 11.90
N GLY A 274 10.25 -16.30 12.62
CA GLY A 274 11.34 -15.34 12.74
C GLY A 274 11.31 -14.61 14.08
N ASP A 275 12.35 -13.83 14.36
CA ASP A 275 12.48 -13.07 15.60
C ASP A 275 12.15 -11.59 15.34
N LEU A 276 10.89 -11.20 15.64
CA LEU A 276 10.45 -9.82 15.52
C LEU A 276 11.30 -8.89 16.41
N SER A 277 11.76 -9.37 17.56
CA SER A 277 12.51 -8.55 18.51
C SER A 277 13.88 -8.08 17.98
N ALA A 278 14.44 -8.81 17.02
CA ALA A 278 15.69 -8.46 16.34
C ALA A 278 15.55 -7.22 15.42
N PHE A 279 14.33 -6.80 15.10
CA PHE A 279 14.05 -5.71 14.16
C PHE A 279 13.29 -4.54 14.80
N LEU A 280 13.26 -4.48 16.13
CA LEU A 280 12.63 -3.38 16.86
C LEU A 280 13.38 -2.07 16.65
N VAL A 281 12.65 -1.01 16.32
CA VAL A 281 13.12 0.36 16.19
C VAL A 281 12.28 1.26 17.11
N PRO A 282 12.50 1.19 18.44
CA PRO A 282 11.62 1.87 19.40
C PRO A 282 11.70 3.40 19.33
N ASP A 283 12.78 3.93 18.75
CA ASP A 283 13.01 5.35 18.51
C ASP A 283 12.56 5.83 17.11
N PHE A 284 11.77 5.02 16.40
CA PHE A 284 11.28 5.36 15.08
C PHE A 284 10.43 6.64 15.11
N GLN A 285 10.81 7.59 14.26
CA GLN A 285 10.17 8.90 14.19
C GLN A 285 8.88 8.83 13.38
N ALA A 286 7.81 8.31 13.97
CA ALA A 286 6.48 8.34 13.36
C ALA A 286 5.72 9.61 13.79
N PRO A 287 5.14 10.38 12.86
CA PRO A 287 4.24 11.46 13.23
C PRO A 287 2.99 10.84 13.88
N LYS A 288 2.49 11.48 14.96
CA LYS A 288 1.17 11.10 15.48
C LYS A 288 0.13 11.31 14.37
N ALA A 289 -0.69 10.29 14.12
CA ALA A 289 -1.74 10.37 13.12
C ALA A 289 -2.62 11.60 13.38
N GLN A 290 -2.62 12.55 12.45
CA GLN A 290 -3.40 13.77 12.58
C GLN A 290 -4.66 13.67 11.74
N GLY A 291 -5.80 13.96 12.33
CA GLY A 291 -7.15 13.70 11.81
C GLY A 291 -7.59 14.44 10.55
N THR A 292 -6.74 15.27 9.93
CA THR A 292 -7.11 15.99 8.69
C THR A 292 -5.88 16.26 7.83
N VAL A 293 -6.02 16.06 6.54
CA VAL A 293 -5.01 16.40 5.54
C VAL A 293 -5.52 17.50 4.62
N PHE A 294 -4.61 18.30 4.17
CA PHE A 294 -4.58 19.29 3.12
C PHE A 294 -4.81 20.75 3.52
N PHE A 295 -3.78 21.53 3.16
CA PHE A 295 -3.67 22.99 3.20
C PHE A 295 -3.81 23.66 4.59
N GLY A 296 -2.65 23.96 5.17
CA GLY A 296 -2.53 24.90 6.28
C GLY A 296 -2.59 24.26 7.66
N GLN A 297 -1.62 23.42 8.00
CA GLN A 297 -1.33 23.05 9.41
C GLN A 297 -0.97 24.26 10.27
N ASP A 298 -0.72 25.43 9.66
CA ASP A 298 -0.25 26.64 10.34
C ASP A 298 -1.36 27.47 11.00
N GLY A 299 -2.60 26.97 11.05
CA GLY A 299 -3.71 27.69 11.73
C GLY A 299 -4.11 29.03 11.09
N ARG A 300 -3.55 29.40 9.95
CA ARG A 300 -3.82 30.68 9.28
C ARG A 300 -5.22 30.71 8.66
N LEU A 301 -5.91 31.82 8.84
CA LEU A 301 -7.28 32.03 8.38
C LEU A 301 -7.46 31.75 6.86
N LEU A 302 -6.44 32.09 6.07
CA LEU A 302 -6.37 31.82 4.62
C LEU A 302 -6.38 30.34 4.27
N GLY A 303 -5.73 29.47 5.07
CA GLY A 303 -5.76 28.01 4.86
C GLY A 303 -7.14 27.41 5.14
N ARG A 304 -7.87 27.95 6.13
CA ARG A 304 -9.26 27.55 6.45
C ARG A 304 -10.23 27.93 5.33
N LEU A 305 -10.10 29.13 4.77
CA LEU A 305 -10.92 29.60 3.65
C LEU A 305 -10.62 28.82 2.36
N GLY A 306 -9.33 28.55 2.07
CA GLY A 306 -8.92 27.72 0.94
C GLY A 306 -9.46 26.29 1.03
N ASN A 307 -9.39 25.66 2.21
CA ASN A 307 -9.96 24.35 2.47
C ASN A 307 -11.48 24.31 2.27
N THR A 308 -12.19 25.36 2.71
CA THR A 308 -13.65 25.43 2.56
C THR A 308 -14.04 25.58 1.08
N ALA A 309 -13.32 26.42 0.33
CA ALA A 309 -13.55 26.61 -1.10
C ALA A 309 -13.24 25.32 -1.89
N MET A 310 -12.09 24.68 -1.63
CA MET A 310 -11.71 23.42 -2.29
C MET A 310 -12.68 22.28 -1.95
N ARG A 311 -13.14 22.15 -0.71
CA ARG A 311 -14.20 21.21 -0.33
C ARG A 311 -15.49 21.46 -1.15
N ALA A 312 -15.89 22.71 -1.32
CA ALA A 312 -17.08 23.04 -2.08
C ALA A 312 -16.99 22.64 -3.56
N PHE A 313 -15.77 22.68 -4.14
CA PHE A 313 -15.52 22.33 -5.55
C PHE A 313 -15.21 20.85 -5.79
N LEU A 314 -14.46 20.19 -4.88
CA LEU A 314 -13.96 18.84 -5.08
C LEU A 314 -14.81 17.75 -4.38
N THR A 315 -15.72 18.13 -3.47
CA THR A 315 -16.66 17.15 -2.90
C THR A 315 -17.79 16.87 -3.90
N PRO A 316 -17.95 15.63 -4.40
CA PRO A 316 -19.05 15.27 -5.26
C PRO A 316 -20.37 15.61 -4.56
N LYS A 317 -21.23 16.39 -5.22
CA LYS A 317 -22.56 16.70 -4.72
C LYS A 317 -23.58 15.88 -5.50
N PRO A 318 -24.52 15.20 -4.84
CA PRO A 318 -25.59 14.54 -5.55
C PRO A 318 -26.39 15.60 -6.32
N LEU A 319 -26.48 15.45 -7.64
CA LEU A 319 -27.31 16.28 -8.49
C LEU A 319 -28.59 15.49 -8.80
N PRO A 320 -29.73 15.81 -8.20
CA PRO A 320 -30.97 15.13 -8.48
C PRO A 320 -31.36 15.35 -9.95
N GLN A 321 -31.54 14.27 -10.69
CA GLN A 321 -32.04 14.36 -12.06
C GLN A 321 -33.51 14.79 -12.02
N LYS A 322 -33.80 16.04 -12.41
CA LYS A 322 -35.14 16.64 -12.34
C LYS A 322 -36.24 15.80 -12.99
N LYS A 323 -35.88 14.97 -14.00
CA LYS A 323 -36.84 14.10 -14.73
C LYS A 323 -37.19 12.81 -13.98
N THR A 324 -36.37 12.35 -13.04
CA THR A 324 -36.52 11.06 -12.34
C THR A 324 -36.58 11.21 -10.83
N CYS A 325 -36.40 12.42 -10.32
CA CYS A 325 -36.41 12.70 -8.90
C CYS A 325 -37.85 12.67 -8.35
N ILE A 326 -38.12 11.76 -7.44
CA ILE A 326 -39.42 11.64 -6.75
C ILE A 326 -39.46 12.42 -5.42
N GLY A 327 -38.46 13.21 -5.11
CA GLY A 327 -38.42 14.06 -3.91
C GLY A 327 -38.31 13.31 -2.56
N CYS A 328 -37.77 12.08 -2.55
CA CYS A 328 -37.72 11.26 -1.35
C CYS A 328 -36.61 11.65 -0.33
N ALA A 329 -35.85 12.70 -0.59
CA ALA A 329 -34.74 13.22 0.25
C ALA A 329 -33.69 12.16 0.66
N LYS A 330 -33.48 11.11 -0.16
CA LYS A 330 -32.48 10.04 0.10
C LYS A 330 -31.10 10.33 -0.53
N CYS A 331 -30.95 11.43 -1.30
CA CYS A 331 -29.65 11.86 -1.80
C CYS A 331 -29.11 12.92 -0.83
#